data_436209a126cafabb0256d4f8e64cd27b
#
_entry.id   436209a126cafabb0256d4f8e64cd27b
#
_cell.length_a   1.000
_cell.length_b   1.000
_cell.length_c   1.000
_cell.angle_alpha   90.00
_cell.angle_beta   90.00
_cell.angle_gamma   90.00
#
_symmetry.space_group_name_H-M   'P 1'
#
loop_
_entity.id
_entity.type
_entity.pdbx_description
1 polymer ?
#
loop_
_entity_poly.entity_id
_entity_poly.type
_entity_poly.pdbx_seq_one_letter_code
_entity_poly.pdbx_strand_id
1 'polypeptide(L)'
;MLMTLGYAMIAIPTPTPVPNFTLYLTLTCIGLFVIAFGNGLFKGNLQAVVGQMYDDPRYSDKRDTGFQIFYMFINVGALFAPMIATGIRNGWVQSHGFEYDPDLPALCHKLINGTITPEAMETFKRIAGEVSGGTVTDFSAFANEYLNIFNTGFHYAFAAAIV
;
A
#
# COMPACT_ATOMS: atom_id res chain seq x y z
N MET A 1 -3.20 -18.95 -0.77
CA MET A 1 -4.19 -18.80 -1.85
C MET A 1 -5.26 -17.75 -1.58
N LEU A 2 -5.99 -17.76 -0.44
CA LEU A 2 -7.07 -16.79 -0.18
C LEU A 2 -6.55 -15.34 -0.08
N MET A 3 -5.48 -15.13 0.70
CA MET A 3 -4.82 -13.81 0.81
C MET A 3 -4.29 -13.33 -0.55
N THR A 4 -3.68 -14.22 -1.32
CA THR A 4 -3.17 -13.95 -2.66
C THR A 4 -4.28 -13.43 -3.58
N LEU A 5 -5.48 -14.04 -3.52
CA LEU A 5 -6.65 -13.59 -4.27
C LEU A 5 -7.07 -12.17 -3.86
N GLY A 6 -7.11 -11.88 -2.56
CA GLY A 6 -7.44 -10.54 -2.06
C GLY A 6 -6.43 -9.48 -2.48
N TYR A 7 -5.14 -9.78 -2.40
CA TYR A 7 -4.10 -8.88 -2.91
C TYR A 7 -4.18 -8.69 -4.42
N ALA A 8 -4.45 -9.74 -5.19
CA ALA A 8 -4.64 -9.65 -6.63
C ALA A 8 -5.81 -8.74 -7.01
N MET A 9 -6.92 -8.79 -6.25
CA MET A 9 -8.06 -7.89 -6.47
C MET A 9 -7.70 -6.42 -6.25
N ILE A 10 -6.88 -6.11 -5.23
CA ILE A 10 -6.45 -4.74 -4.92
C ILE A 10 -5.33 -4.28 -5.86
N ALA A 11 -4.50 -5.22 -6.36
CA ALA A 11 -3.40 -4.90 -7.27
C ALA A 11 -3.86 -4.44 -8.67
N ILE A 12 -5.14 -4.58 -9.03
CA ILE A 12 -5.69 -4.09 -10.30
C ILE A 12 -5.64 -2.56 -10.31
N PRO A 13 -4.88 -1.93 -11.24
CA PRO A 13 -4.79 -0.47 -11.31
C PRO A 13 -6.14 0.19 -11.52
N THR A 14 -6.41 1.22 -10.74
CA THR A 14 -7.63 2.01 -10.85
C THR A 14 -7.35 3.26 -11.68
N PRO A 15 -8.01 3.47 -12.83
CA PRO A 15 -7.79 4.67 -13.63
C PRO A 15 -8.26 5.93 -12.90
N THR A 16 -7.57 7.02 -13.14
CA THR A 16 -7.90 8.35 -12.59
C THR A 16 -8.33 9.26 -13.74
N PRO A 17 -9.54 9.86 -13.73
CA PRO A 17 -10.59 9.77 -12.71
C PRO A 17 -11.30 8.40 -12.69
N VAL A 18 -11.78 7.99 -11.51
CA VAL A 18 -12.43 6.68 -11.31
C VAL A 18 -13.77 6.63 -12.04
N PRO A 19 -13.95 5.79 -13.05
CA PRO A 19 -15.16 5.81 -13.89
C PRO A 19 -16.43 5.35 -13.15
N ASN A 20 -16.28 4.45 -12.18
CA ASN A 20 -17.39 3.97 -11.34
C ASN A 20 -16.89 3.79 -9.90
N PHE A 21 -16.97 4.86 -9.11
CA PHE A 21 -16.49 4.89 -7.73
C PHE A 21 -17.08 3.78 -6.87
N THR A 22 -18.39 3.53 -6.97
CA THR A 22 -19.07 2.50 -6.17
C THR A 22 -18.52 1.11 -6.46
N LEU A 23 -18.28 0.78 -7.72
CA LEU A 23 -17.75 -0.52 -8.12
C LEU A 23 -16.32 -0.73 -7.57
N TYR A 24 -15.43 0.25 -7.77
CA TYR A 24 -14.06 0.14 -7.28
C TYR A 24 -13.97 0.13 -5.75
N LEU A 25 -14.81 0.92 -5.07
CA LEU A 25 -14.92 0.89 -3.62
C LEU A 25 -15.37 -0.49 -3.12
N THR A 26 -16.39 -1.08 -3.75
CA THR A 26 -16.90 -2.41 -3.39
C THR A 26 -15.83 -3.48 -3.61
N LEU A 27 -15.14 -3.46 -4.76
CA LEU A 27 -14.03 -4.39 -5.04
C LEU A 27 -12.91 -4.27 -4.00
N THR A 28 -12.54 -3.06 -3.62
CA THR A 28 -11.52 -2.82 -2.59
C THR A 28 -11.98 -3.35 -1.24
N CYS A 29 -13.22 -3.09 -0.84
CA CYS A 29 -13.77 -3.61 0.42
C CYS A 29 -13.81 -5.15 0.45
N ILE A 30 -14.23 -5.77 -0.64
CA ILE A 30 -14.22 -7.24 -0.77
C ILE A 30 -12.79 -7.78 -0.71
N GLY A 31 -11.85 -7.16 -1.43
CA GLY A 31 -10.44 -7.54 -1.42
C GLY A 31 -9.83 -7.46 -0.01
N LEU A 32 -10.08 -6.37 0.71
CA LEU A 32 -9.64 -6.19 2.10
C LEU A 32 -10.26 -7.23 3.03
N PHE A 33 -11.55 -7.53 2.87
CA PHE A 33 -12.22 -8.57 3.65
C PHE A 33 -11.61 -9.95 3.40
N VAL A 34 -11.35 -10.31 2.15
CA VAL A 34 -10.70 -11.58 1.77
C VAL A 34 -9.29 -11.67 2.36
N ILE A 35 -8.51 -10.58 2.33
CA ILE A 35 -7.18 -10.52 2.96
C ILE A 35 -7.28 -10.72 4.47
N ALA A 36 -8.18 -10.00 5.14
CA ALA A 36 -8.36 -10.08 6.59
C ALA A 36 -8.78 -11.49 7.03
N PHE A 37 -9.73 -12.09 6.32
CA PHE A 37 -10.19 -13.45 6.57
C PHE A 37 -9.08 -14.47 6.34
N GLY A 38 -8.37 -14.35 5.21
CA GLY A 38 -7.22 -15.22 4.90
C GLY A 38 -6.09 -15.10 5.92
N ASN A 39 -5.80 -13.89 6.40
CA ASN A 39 -4.80 -13.64 7.44
C ASN A 39 -5.21 -14.26 8.78
N GLY A 40 -6.49 -14.16 9.15
CA GLY A 40 -7.01 -14.82 10.36
C GLY A 40 -6.83 -16.32 10.35
N LEU A 41 -7.20 -16.97 9.24
CA LEU A 41 -6.99 -18.42 9.05
C LEU A 41 -5.51 -18.82 9.07
N PHE A 42 -4.66 -18.05 8.37
CA PHE A 42 -3.23 -18.31 8.30
C PHE A 42 -2.57 -18.20 9.67
N LYS A 43 -2.84 -17.09 10.39
CA LYS A 43 -2.23 -16.80 11.69
C LYS A 43 -2.59 -17.85 12.74
N GLY A 44 -3.86 -18.28 12.79
CA GLY A 44 -4.29 -19.32 13.71
C GLY A 44 -3.63 -20.67 13.45
N ASN A 45 -3.60 -21.10 12.19
CA ASN A 45 -2.97 -22.35 11.80
C ASN A 45 -1.45 -22.35 12.03
N LEU A 46 -0.78 -21.23 11.75
CA LEU A 46 0.67 -21.12 11.92
C LEU A 46 1.07 -21.25 13.40
N GLN A 47 0.31 -20.65 14.30
CA GLN A 47 0.53 -20.79 15.75
C GLN A 47 0.33 -22.22 16.22
N ALA A 48 -0.69 -22.93 15.70
CA ALA A 48 -0.93 -24.33 16.00
C ALA A 48 0.24 -25.22 15.54
N VAL A 49 0.74 -24.99 14.32
CA VAL A 49 1.90 -25.74 13.77
C VAL A 49 3.15 -25.49 14.62
N VAL A 50 3.44 -24.25 15.00
CA VAL A 50 4.58 -23.93 15.89
C VAL A 50 4.42 -24.65 17.23
N GLY A 51 3.19 -24.68 17.81
CA GLY A 51 2.93 -25.44 19.03
C GLY A 51 3.20 -26.93 18.89
N GLN A 52 2.72 -27.55 17.80
CA GLN A 52 2.89 -28.99 17.53
C GLN A 52 4.37 -29.37 17.32
N MET A 53 5.21 -28.50 16.81
CA MET A 53 6.66 -28.77 16.65
C MET A 53 7.36 -29.04 17.99
N TYR A 54 6.79 -28.58 19.10
CA TYR A 54 7.32 -28.74 20.46
C TYR A 54 6.52 -29.74 21.32
N ASP A 55 5.65 -30.56 20.72
CA ASP A 55 4.90 -31.61 21.44
C ASP A 55 5.78 -32.83 21.79
N ASP A 56 6.94 -32.99 21.12
CA ASP A 56 7.92 -34.02 21.48
C ASP A 56 8.53 -33.72 22.87
N PRO A 57 8.52 -34.66 23.81
CA PRO A 57 9.07 -34.46 25.16
C PRO A 57 10.51 -33.95 25.22
N ARG A 58 11.30 -34.21 24.17
CA ARG A 58 12.69 -33.71 24.05
C ARG A 58 12.80 -32.22 23.81
N TYR A 59 11.76 -31.56 23.31
CA TYR A 59 11.74 -30.16 22.93
C TYR A 59 10.69 -29.34 23.67
N SER A 60 9.86 -29.98 24.52
CA SER A 60 8.75 -29.32 25.24
C SER A 60 9.22 -28.15 26.12
N ASP A 61 10.39 -28.26 26.73
CA ASP A 61 10.99 -27.20 27.56
C ASP A 61 11.39 -25.96 26.76
N LYS A 62 11.51 -26.07 25.43
CA LYS A 62 11.90 -24.96 24.51
C LYS A 62 10.70 -24.32 23.84
N ARG A 63 9.48 -24.76 24.13
CA ARG A 63 8.25 -24.28 23.49
C ARG A 63 8.09 -22.77 23.62
N ASP A 64 8.25 -22.23 24.81
CA ASP A 64 8.11 -20.79 25.07
C ASP A 64 9.18 -19.98 24.32
N THR A 65 10.42 -20.47 24.30
CA THR A 65 11.49 -19.85 23.52
C THR A 65 11.20 -19.88 22.03
N GLY A 66 10.64 -20.99 21.53
CA GLY A 66 10.22 -21.12 20.13
C GLY A 66 9.16 -20.08 19.74
N PHE A 67 8.15 -19.89 20.59
CA PHE A 67 7.14 -18.84 20.36
C PHE A 67 7.73 -17.42 20.43
N GLN A 68 8.64 -17.14 21.36
CA GLN A 68 9.30 -15.85 21.43
C GLN A 68 10.10 -15.52 20.17
N ILE A 69 10.87 -16.49 19.65
CA ILE A 69 11.61 -16.35 18.40
C ILE A 69 10.65 -16.13 17.23
N PHE A 70 9.56 -16.90 17.17
CA PHE A 70 8.54 -16.75 16.14
C PHE A 70 7.93 -15.34 16.12
N TYR A 71 7.53 -14.81 17.28
CA TYR A 71 7.01 -13.45 17.38
C TYR A 71 8.06 -12.38 17.07
N MET A 72 9.32 -12.61 17.43
CA MET A 72 10.41 -11.71 17.06
C MET A 72 10.52 -11.57 15.54
N PHE A 73 10.49 -12.69 14.79
CA PHE A 73 10.53 -12.66 13.33
C PHE A 73 9.30 -12.00 12.70
N ILE A 74 8.12 -12.17 13.27
CA ILE A 74 6.92 -11.42 12.84
C ILE A 74 7.13 -9.91 12.97
N ASN A 75 7.68 -9.45 14.10
CA ASN A 75 7.94 -8.02 14.33
C ASN A 75 9.03 -7.47 13.40
N VAL A 76 10.07 -8.25 13.13
CA VAL A 76 11.09 -7.90 12.14
C VAL A 76 10.46 -7.76 10.75
N GLY A 77 9.60 -8.71 10.34
CA GLY A 77 8.86 -8.61 9.08
C GLY A 77 7.96 -7.37 9.01
N ALA A 78 7.27 -7.06 10.10
CA ALA A 78 6.43 -5.87 10.19
C ALA A 78 7.21 -4.55 10.07
N LEU A 79 8.49 -4.54 10.46
CA LEU A 79 9.37 -3.38 10.28
C LEU A 79 9.78 -3.21 8.80
N PHE A 80 10.14 -4.30 8.12
CA PHE A 80 10.66 -4.22 6.75
C PHE A 80 9.58 -4.10 5.70
N ALA A 81 8.41 -4.70 5.89
CA ALA A 81 7.34 -4.71 4.89
C ALA A 81 6.87 -3.30 4.46
N PRO A 82 6.61 -2.34 5.37
CA PRO A 82 6.27 -0.97 4.98
C PRO A 82 7.38 -0.25 4.22
N MET A 83 8.65 -0.51 4.59
CA MET A 83 9.81 0.09 3.90
C MET A 83 9.91 -0.38 2.45
N ILE A 84 9.72 -1.68 2.21
CA ILE A 84 9.73 -2.27 0.87
C ILE A 84 8.56 -1.72 0.04
N ALA A 85 7.36 -1.72 0.59
CA ALA A 85 6.16 -1.22 -0.09
C ALA A 85 6.30 0.27 -0.48
N THR A 86 6.81 1.09 0.45
CA THR A 86 7.09 2.50 0.19
C THR A 86 8.19 2.68 -0.84
N GLY A 87 9.25 1.86 -0.79
CA GLY A 87 10.35 1.87 -1.76
C GLY A 87 9.86 1.55 -3.17
N ILE A 88 9.01 0.55 -3.35
CA ILE A 88 8.41 0.20 -4.65
C ILE A 88 7.57 1.35 -5.18
N ARG A 89 6.66 1.92 -4.36
CA ARG A 89 5.82 3.05 -4.75
C ARG A 89 6.65 4.26 -5.15
N ASN A 90 7.60 4.66 -4.32
CA ASN A 90 8.42 5.85 -4.58
C ASN A 90 9.34 5.64 -5.78
N GLY A 91 9.93 4.45 -5.93
CA GLY A 91 10.73 4.10 -7.10
C GLY A 91 9.92 4.17 -8.40
N TRP A 92 8.65 3.76 -8.38
CA TRP A 92 7.75 3.92 -9.51
C TRP A 92 7.48 5.39 -9.85
N VAL A 93 7.18 6.21 -8.85
CA VAL A 93 6.95 7.67 -9.03
C VAL A 93 8.21 8.33 -9.61
N GLN A 94 9.39 8.03 -9.06
CA GLN A 94 10.67 8.56 -9.53
C GLN A 94 11.01 8.12 -10.96
N SER A 95 10.68 6.88 -11.34
CA SER A 95 10.92 6.39 -12.71
C SER A 95 10.10 7.14 -13.77
N HIS A 96 9.04 7.85 -13.36
CA HIS A 96 8.21 8.72 -14.20
C HIS A 96 8.62 10.21 -14.11
N GLY A 97 9.75 10.51 -13.48
CA GLY A 97 10.28 11.86 -13.40
C GLY A 97 9.66 12.75 -12.32
N PHE A 98 8.93 12.17 -11.37
CA PHE A 98 8.35 12.88 -10.24
C PHE A 98 9.03 12.50 -8.93
N GLU A 99 9.18 13.47 -8.02
CA GLU A 99 9.51 13.17 -6.64
C GLU A 99 8.25 12.90 -5.82
N TYR A 100 8.40 12.13 -4.74
CA TYR A 100 7.29 11.87 -3.84
C TYR A 100 7.20 12.97 -2.78
N ASP A 101 6.04 13.59 -2.68
CA ASP A 101 5.67 14.49 -1.58
C ASP A 101 4.41 13.96 -0.88
N PRO A 102 4.37 13.91 0.47
CA PRO A 102 3.25 13.32 1.22
C PRO A 102 1.95 14.12 1.11
N ASP A 103 2.02 15.43 0.91
CA ASP A 103 0.86 16.32 0.85
C ASP A 103 0.27 16.44 -0.56
N LEU A 104 1.08 16.19 -1.58
CA LEU A 104 0.71 16.39 -2.97
C LEU A 104 -0.51 15.57 -3.42
N PRO A 105 -0.66 14.28 -3.07
CA PRO A 105 -1.84 13.50 -3.46
C PRO A 105 -3.14 14.09 -2.93
N ALA A 106 -3.15 14.57 -1.68
CA ALA A 106 -4.32 15.19 -1.08
C ALA A 106 -4.67 16.52 -1.75
N LEU A 107 -3.67 17.32 -2.10
CA LEU A 107 -3.84 18.59 -2.82
C LEU A 107 -4.35 18.36 -4.24
N CYS A 108 -3.83 17.35 -4.95
CA CYS A 108 -4.32 16.94 -6.26
C CYS A 108 -5.82 16.58 -6.22
N HIS A 109 -6.24 15.78 -5.23
CA HIS A 109 -7.66 15.45 -5.06
C HIS A 109 -8.53 16.67 -4.78
N LYS A 110 -8.08 17.60 -3.94
CA LYS A 110 -8.80 18.86 -3.67
C LYS A 110 -8.93 19.71 -4.93
N LEU A 111 -7.90 19.78 -5.76
CA LEU A 111 -7.91 20.51 -7.02
C LEU A 111 -8.91 19.90 -8.01
N ILE A 112 -8.87 18.58 -8.22
CA ILE A 112 -9.77 17.89 -9.17
C ILE A 112 -11.22 17.99 -8.72
N ASN A 113 -11.49 17.93 -7.40
CA ASN A 113 -12.83 18.05 -6.83
C ASN A 113 -13.33 19.50 -6.73
N GLY A 114 -12.49 20.49 -7.09
CA GLY A 114 -12.86 21.91 -6.98
C GLY A 114 -13.00 22.42 -5.54
N THR A 115 -12.44 21.72 -4.55
CA THR A 115 -12.52 22.04 -3.11
C THR A 115 -11.23 22.67 -2.57
N ILE A 116 -10.27 22.98 -3.45
CA ILE A 116 -9.00 23.58 -3.05
C ILE A 116 -9.19 25.03 -2.61
N THR A 117 -8.64 25.39 -1.45
CA THR A 117 -8.63 26.76 -0.95
C THR A 117 -7.51 27.57 -1.63
N PRO A 118 -7.58 28.92 -1.66
CA PRO A 118 -6.51 29.75 -2.23
C PRO A 118 -5.13 29.49 -1.61
N GLU A 119 -5.05 29.32 -0.30
CA GLU A 119 -3.81 29.00 0.43
C GLU A 119 -3.26 27.62 0.04
N ALA A 120 -4.15 26.62 -0.07
CA ALA A 120 -3.77 25.27 -0.51
C ALA A 120 -3.34 25.26 -1.99
N MET A 121 -3.89 26.13 -2.81
CA MET A 121 -3.48 26.29 -4.22
C MET A 121 -2.06 26.84 -4.35
N GLU A 122 -1.67 27.81 -3.52
CA GLU A 122 -0.29 28.30 -3.50
C GLU A 122 0.70 27.21 -3.06
N THR A 123 0.34 26.45 -2.02
CA THR A 123 1.14 25.30 -1.57
C THR A 123 1.26 24.25 -2.67
N PHE A 124 0.15 23.94 -3.35
CA PHE A 124 0.12 23.00 -4.47
C PHE A 124 1.05 23.44 -5.61
N LYS A 125 1.00 24.70 -6.04
CA LYS A 125 1.86 25.22 -7.11
C LYS A 125 3.34 25.10 -6.77
N ARG A 126 3.73 25.42 -5.55
CA ARG A 126 5.11 25.28 -5.07
C ARG A 126 5.57 23.84 -5.12
N ILE A 127 4.81 22.91 -4.49
CA ILE A 127 5.15 21.50 -4.44
C ILE A 127 5.15 20.86 -5.84
N ALA A 128 4.18 21.21 -6.70
CA ALA A 128 4.12 20.71 -8.07
C ALA A 128 5.36 21.09 -8.88
N GLY A 129 5.86 22.33 -8.71
CA GLY A 129 7.11 22.78 -9.33
C GLY A 129 8.34 22.04 -8.80
N GLU A 130 8.42 21.81 -7.49
CA GLU A 130 9.51 21.05 -6.85
C GLU A 130 9.52 19.60 -7.32
N VAL A 131 8.37 18.94 -7.29
CA VAL A 131 8.20 17.52 -7.62
C VAL A 131 8.43 17.23 -9.11
N SER A 132 8.03 18.13 -10.01
CA SER A 132 8.22 17.97 -11.46
C SER A 132 9.59 18.42 -11.95
N GLY A 133 10.38 19.10 -11.12
CA GLY A 133 11.66 19.70 -11.51
C GLY A 133 11.54 20.79 -12.57
N GLY A 134 10.35 21.35 -12.77
CA GLY A 134 10.09 22.35 -13.82
C GLY A 134 8.86 23.21 -13.60
N THR A 135 8.53 24.01 -14.61
CA THR A 135 7.34 24.88 -14.58
C THR A 135 6.10 24.09 -15.03
N VAL A 136 5.15 23.92 -14.14
CA VAL A 136 3.86 23.32 -14.46
C VAL A 136 2.94 24.38 -15.04
N THR A 137 2.48 24.21 -16.29
CA THR A 137 1.58 25.14 -16.98
C THR A 137 0.12 24.77 -16.85
N ASP A 138 -0.19 23.45 -16.82
CA ASP A 138 -1.54 22.94 -16.62
C ASP A 138 -1.60 22.10 -15.33
N PHE A 139 -2.10 22.73 -14.29
CA PHE A 139 -2.19 22.12 -12.96
C PHE A 139 -3.23 21.00 -12.89
N SER A 140 -4.28 21.03 -13.71
CA SER A 140 -5.29 19.98 -13.74
C SER A 140 -4.75 18.72 -14.44
N ALA A 141 -4.05 18.89 -15.56
CA ALA A 141 -3.38 17.77 -16.24
C ALA A 141 -2.31 17.17 -15.35
N PHE A 142 -1.46 17.98 -14.73
CA PHE A 142 -0.45 17.53 -13.77
C PHE A 142 -1.06 16.72 -12.62
N ALA A 143 -2.13 17.23 -11.98
CA ALA A 143 -2.77 16.55 -10.85
C ALA A 143 -3.32 15.16 -11.23
N ASN A 144 -3.94 15.06 -12.41
CA ASN A 144 -4.45 13.77 -12.91
C ASN A 144 -3.30 12.80 -13.25
N GLU A 145 -2.25 13.26 -13.90
CA GLU A 145 -1.09 12.46 -14.25
C GLU A 145 -0.36 11.96 -13.00
N TYR A 146 -0.05 12.86 -12.06
CA TYR A 146 0.60 12.51 -10.80
C TYR A 146 -0.20 11.49 -10.01
N LEU A 147 -1.52 11.70 -9.83
CA LEU A 147 -2.38 10.75 -9.13
C LEU A 147 -2.45 9.39 -9.82
N ASN A 148 -2.48 9.35 -11.14
CA ASN A 148 -2.49 8.09 -11.88
C ASN A 148 -1.19 7.30 -11.64
N ILE A 149 -0.03 7.96 -11.74
CA ILE A 149 1.27 7.37 -11.47
C ILE A 149 1.39 6.92 -10.00
N PHE A 150 0.99 7.79 -9.07
CA PHE A 150 1.02 7.51 -7.64
C PHE A 150 0.14 6.32 -7.26
N ASN A 151 -1.10 6.25 -7.75
CA ASN A 151 -2.02 5.14 -7.52
C ASN A 151 -1.50 3.84 -8.13
N THR A 152 -0.96 3.90 -9.34
CA THR A 152 -0.33 2.73 -9.97
C THR A 152 0.83 2.19 -9.14
N GLY A 153 1.65 3.06 -8.56
CA GLY A 153 2.72 2.69 -7.63
C GLY A 153 2.22 1.94 -6.38
N PHE A 154 1.06 2.32 -5.85
CA PHE A 154 0.40 1.57 -4.77
C PHE A 154 -0.04 0.18 -5.21
N HIS A 155 -0.65 0.06 -6.40
CA HIS A 155 -1.07 -1.24 -6.91
C HIS A 155 0.12 -2.19 -7.12
N TYR A 156 1.27 -1.69 -7.55
CA TYR A 156 2.51 -2.48 -7.63
C TYR A 156 3.04 -2.89 -6.25
N ALA A 157 2.93 -2.02 -5.24
CA ALA A 157 3.30 -2.39 -3.87
C ALA A 157 2.39 -3.52 -3.33
N PHE A 158 1.09 -3.52 -3.65
CA PHE A 158 0.19 -4.62 -3.32
C PHE A 158 0.49 -5.89 -4.15
N ALA A 159 0.85 -5.73 -5.43
CA ALA A 159 1.25 -6.85 -6.27
C ALA A 159 2.50 -7.55 -5.72
N ALA A 160 3.47 -6.80 -5.19
CA ALA A 160 4.65 -7.36 -4.54
C ALA A 160 4.34 -8.18 -3.29
N ALA A 161 3.21 -7.93 -2.62
CA ALA A 161 2.76 -8.72 -1.47
C ALA A 161 2.14 -10.09 -1.86
N ILE A 162 1.99 -10.37 -3.17
CA ILE A 162 1.49 -11.65 -3.68
C ILE A 162 2.57 -12.73 -3.64
N VAL A 163 3.85 -12.35 -3.75
CA VAL A 163 5.03 -13.24 -3.76
C VAL A 163 5.46 -13.59 -2.36
#